data_21c6e3c882eb5339f6b42b9ee7314051
#
_entry.id   21c6e3c882eb5339f6b42b9ee7314051
#
_cell.length_a   1.000
_cell.length_b   1.000
_cell.length_c   1.000
_cell.angle_alpha   90.00
_cell.angle_beta   90.00
_cell.angle_gamma   90.00
#
_symmetry.space_group_name_H-M   'P 1'
#
loop_
_entity.id
_entity.type
_entity.pdbx_description
1 polymer ?
#
loop_
_entity_poly.entity_id
_entity_poly.type
_entity_poly.pdbx_seq_one_letter_code
_entity_poly.pdbx_strand_id
1 'polypeptide(L)'
;MLRKISPARLIVIDAFGATVSGLLWWLLIGTNPDIFGIAAPIPWLLGSFAILFSWLGWFHEFLNLSSKRTLLTLIVLNTAFCISTLLLLLTDNAITNWGIAFSAGEIIVVMTLVVVEWKAYRSLHN
;
A
#
# COMPACT_ATOMS: atom_id res chain seq x y z
N MET A 1 -14.04 6.58 22.02
CA MET A 1 -14.84 6.02 20.90
C MET A 1 -14.26 6.45 19.57
N LEU A 2 -14.00 5.50 18.72
CA LEU A 2 -13.46 5.80 17.41
C LEU A 2 -14.55 6.35 16.51
N ARG A 3 -14.31 7.53 15.94
CA ARG A 3 -15.21 8.06 14.94
C ARG A 3 -15.08 7.25 13.67
N LYS A 4 -16.20 7.00 13.02
CA LYS A 4 -16.17 6.41 11.69
C LYS A 4 -15.51 7.40 10.73
N ILE A 5 -14.48 6.94 10.06
CA ILE A 5 -13.83 7.74 9.02
C ILE A 5 -14.72 7.66 7.78
N SER A 6 -15.01 8.81 7.16
CA SER A 6 -15.79 8.81 5.93
C SER A 6 -15.04 8.06 4.82
N PRO A 7 -15.75 7.38 3.91
CA PRO A 7 -15.08 6.70 2.80
C PRO A 7 -14.17 7.61 1.98
N ALA A 8 -14.58 8.86 1.74
CA ALA A 8 -13.77 9.80 0.98
C ALA A 8 -12.46 10.13 1.70
N ARG A 9 -12.50 10.32 3.03
CA ARG A 9 -11.28 10.56 3.82
C ARG A 9 -10.38 9.35 3.83
N LEU A 10 -10.97 8.18 3.97
CA LEU A 10 -10.20 6.94 4.00
C LEU A 10 -9.45 6.71 2.68
N ILE A 11 -10.10 7.01 1.56
CA ILE A 11 -9.46 6.93 0.24
C ILE A 11 -8.27 7.88 0.14
N VAL A 12 -8.41 9.10 0.66
CA VAL A 12 -7.32 10.09 0.67
C VAL A 12 -6.18 9.64 1.58
N ILE A 13 -6.50 9.09 2.75
CA ILE A 13 -5.50 8.55 3.67
C ILE A 13 -4.72 7.42 3.01
N ASP A 14 -5.41 6.52 2.32
CA ASP A 14 -4.79 5.43 1.59
C ASP A 14 -3.88 5.97 0.48
N ALA A 15 -4.36 6.94 -0.29
CA ALA A 15 -3.57 7.55 -1.36
C ALA A 15 -2.30 8.21 -0.82
N PHE A 16 -2.40 8.91 0.29
CA PHE A 16 -1.25 9.52 0.94
C PHE A 16 -0.26 8.45 1.39
N GLY A 17 -0.76 7.41 2.06
CA GLY A 17 0.09 6.31 2.53
C GLY A 17 0.77 5.57 1.38
N ALA A 18 0.06 5.32 0.30
CA ALA A 18 0.62 4.66 -0.88
C ALA A 18 1.69 5.52 -1.56
N THR A 19 1.49 6.83 -1.59
CA THR A 19 2.49 7.75 -2.13
C THR A 19 3.76 7.70 -1.29
N VAL A 20 3.64 7.79 0.03
CA VAL A 20 4.78 7.72 0.94
C VAL A 20 5.48 6.37 0.81
N SER A 21 4.72 5.29 0.80
CA SER A 21 5.25 3.94 0.65
C SER A 21 6.03 3.79 -0.65
N GLY A 22 5.45 4.25 -1.75
CA GLY A 22 6.11 4.18 -3.05
C GLY A 22 7.41 4.96 -3.10
N LEU A 23 7.42 6.16 -2.52
CA LEU A 23 8.63 6.97 -2.44
C LEU A 23 9.69 6.33 -1.55
N LEU A 24 9.30 5.69 -0.46
CA LEU A 24 10.24 4.95 0.39
C LEU A 24 10.86 3.78 -0.35
N TRP A 25 10.07 3.02 -1.11
CA TRP A 25 10.60 1.93 -1.92
C TRP A 25 11.59 2.44 -2.97
N TRP A 26 11.29 3.58 -3.59
CA TRP A 26 12.17 4.15 -4.60
C TRP A 26 13.43 4.77 -3.99
N LEU A 27 13.23 5.71 -3.07
CA LEU A 27 14.31 6.61 -2.63
C LEU A 27 15.11 6.05 -1.47
N LEU A 28 14.49 5.24 -0.62
CA LEU A 28 15.19 4.65 0.51
C LEU A 28 15.70 3.24 0.18
N ILE A 29 14.81 2.36 -0.20
CA ILE A 29 15.16 0.96 -0.45
C ILE A 29 15.92 0.81 -1.76
N GLY A 30 15.43 1.43 -2.83
CA GLY A 30 15.99 1.27 -4.17
C GLY A 30 17.40 1.84 -4.30
N THR A 31 17.73 2.86 -3.50
CA THR A 31 19.06 3.49 -3.54
C THR A 31 20.03 2.92 -2.52
N ASN A 32 19.60 2.01 -1.66
CA ASN A 32 20.42 1.43 -0.60
C ASN A 32 20.30 -0.10 -0.58
N PRO A 33 20.62 -0.78 -1.70
CA PRO A 33 20.46 -2.23 -1.77
C PRO A 33 21.35 -2.96 -0.75
N ASP A 34 22.49 -2.39 -0.39
CA ASP A 34 23.40 -3.02 0.57
C ASP A 34 22.83 -3.00 1.99
N ILE A 35 22.09 -1.94 2.33
CA ILE A 35 21.51 -1.81 3.67
C ILE A 35 20.31 -2.75 3.83
N PHE A 36 19.43 -2.83 2.82
CA PHE A 36 18.17 -3.55 2.91
C PHE A 36 18.24 -4.96 2.31
N GLY A 37 19.23 -5.22 1.49
CA GLY A 37 19.39 -6.53 0.86
C GLY A 37 18.32 -6.86 -0.16
N ILE A 38 17.66 -5.85 -0.72
CA ILE A 38 16.62 -6.03 -1.74
C ILE A 38 17.16 -5.52 -3.06
N ALA A 39 17.40 -6.44 -3.97
CA ALA A 39 18.04 -6.13 -5.24
C ALA A 39 17.08 -5.48 -6.23
N ALA A 40 17.60 -4.57 -7.05
CA ALA A 40 16.86 -4.08 -8.21
C ALA A 40 16.49 -5.28 -9.10
N PRO A 41 15.33 -5.26 -9.78
CA PRO A 41 14.40 -4.15 -9.92
C PRO A 41 13.26 -4.13 -8.88
N ILE A 42 13.30 -4.97 -7.86
CA ILE A 42 12.18 -5.18 -6.93
C ILE A 42 11.70 -3.88 -6.26
N PRO A 43 12.59 -3.05 -5.64
CA PRO A 43 12.09 -1.81 -5.01
C PRO A 43 11.43 -0.87 -6.01
N TRP A 44 11.96 -0.82 -7.23
CA TRP A 44 11.41 0.05 -8.28
C TRP A 44 10.03 -0.44 -8.73
N LEU A 45 9.83 -1.76 -8.80
CA LEU A 45 8.54 -2.35 -9.18
C LEU A 45 7.50 -2.14 -8.08
N LEU A 46 7.85 -2.42 -6.83
CA LEU A 46 6.93 -2.25 -5.70
C LEU A 46 6.58 -0.78 -5.50
N GLY A 47 7.57 0.10 -5.58
CA GLY A 47 7.33 1.53 -5.48
C GLY A 47 6.44 2.05 -6.58
N SER A 48 6.67 1.62 -7.81
CA SER A 48 5.84 2.02 -8.96
C SER A 48 4.41 1.53 -8.80
N PHE A 49 4.21 0.30 -8.34
CA PHE A 49 2.89 -0.23 -8.08
C PHE A 49 2.16 0.65 -7.05
N ALA A 50 2.82 0.98 -5.95
CA ALA A 50 2.23 1.80 -4.90
C ALA A 50 1.88 3.20 -5.42
N ILE A 51 2.76 3.83 -6.18
CA ILE A 51 2.52 5.16 -6.75
C ILE A 51 1.34 5.11 -7.74
N LEU A 52 1.30 4.09 -8.59
CA LEU A 52 0.23 3.99 -9.58
C LEU A 52 -1.14 3.86 -8.94
N PHE A 53 -1.28 2.99 -7.93
CA PHE A 53 -2.60 2.88 -7.32
C PHE A 53 -2.92 4.04 -6.37
N SER A 54 -1.92 4.79 -5.91
CA SER A 54 -2.19 6.01 -5.15
C SER A 54 -2.93 7.04 -6.00
N TRP A 55 -2.65 7.06 -7.32
CA TRP A 55 -3.35 7.97 -8.23
C TRP A 55 -4.85 7.70 -8.27
N LEU A 56 -5.26 6.45 -8.16
CA LEU A 56 -6.68 6.11 -8.08
C LEU A 56 -7.35 6.82 -6.90
N GLY A 57 -6.69 6.80 -5.74
CA GLY A 57 -7.20 7.47 -4.55
C GLY A 57 -7.21 8.99 -4.68
N TRP A 58 -6.14 9.56 -5.27
CA TRP A 58 -6.08 11.02 -5.45
C TRP A 58 -7.10 11.54 -6.44
N PHE A 59 -7.42 10.78 -7.49
CA PHE A 59 -8.24 11.23 -8.59
C PHE A 59 -9.65 10.65 -8.60
N HIS A 60 -10.04 9.89 -7.57
CA HIS A 60 -11.35 9.22 -7.61
C HIS A 60 -12.52 10.21 -7.70
N GLU A 61 -12.44 11.36 -7.01
CA GLU A 61 -13.48 12.38 -7.11
C GLU A 61 -13.48 13.06 -8.48
N PHE A 62 -12.27 13.36 -8.98
CA PHE A 62 -12.12 13.97 -10.29
C PHE A 62 -12.68 13.10 -11.41
N LEU A 63 -12.54 11.78 -11.27
CA LEU A 63 -13.02 10.80 -12.25
C LEU A 63 -14.46 10.37 -12.00
N ASN A 64 -15.14 10.95 -11.01
CA ASN A 64 -16.51 10.57 -10.63
C ASN A 64 -16.67 9.10 -10.29
N LEU A 65 -15.66 8.50 -9.68
CA LEU A 65 -15.73 7.12 -9.25
C LEU A 65 -16.51 7.00 -7.95
N SER A 66 -17.31 5.96 -7.82
CA SER A 66 -18.03 5.73 -6.57
C SER A 66 -17.07 5.35 -5.47
N SER A 67 -17.33 5.79 -4.24
CA SER A 67 -16.50 5.45 -3.09
C SER A 67 -16.49 3.94 -2.86
N LYS A 68 -17.59 3.26 -3.08
CA LYS A 68 -17.70 1.81 -2.91
C LYS A 68 -16.76 1.07 -3.85
N ARG A 69 -16.77 1.41 -5.13
CA ARG A 69 -15.89 0.78 -6.12
C ARG A 69 -14.43 1.10 -5.86
N THR A 70 -14.15 2.36 -5.50
CA THR A 70 -12.79 2.77 -5.21
C THR A 70 -12.25 2.02 -4.00
N LEU A 71 -13.03 1.91 -2.92
CA LEU A 71 -12.62 1.14 -1.74
C LEU A 71 -12.35 -0.31 -2.07
N LEU A 72 -13.24 -0.95 -2.84
CA LEU A 72 -13.03 -2.34 -3.22
C LEU A 72 -11.75 -2.51 -4.04
N THR A 73 -11.51 -1.61 -4.97
CA THR A 73 -10.29 -1.64 -5.79
C THR A 73 -9.05 -1.46 -4.92
N LEU A 74 -9.08 -0.53 -3.97
CA LEU A 74 -7.96 -0.31 -3.05
C LEU A 74 -7.72 -1.53 -2.16
N ILE A 75 -8.77 -2.17 -1.68
CA ILE A 75 -8.65 -3.40 -0.90
C ILE A 75 -7.93 -4.48 -1.69
N VAL A 76 -8.32 -4.68 -2.95
CA VAL A 76 -7.69 -5.66 -3.82
C VAL A 76 -6.23 -5.31 -4.08
N LEU A 77 -5.96 -4.05 -4.42
CA LEU A 77 -4.59 -3.60 -4.73
C LEU A 77 -3.68 -3.66 -3.50
N ASN A 78 -4.17 -3.24 -2.34
CA ASN A 78 -3.39 -3.30 -1.10
C ASN A 78 -3.11 -4.74 -0.70
N THR A 79 -4.08 -5.63 -0.87
CA THR A 79 -3.89 -7.04 -0.59
C THR A 79 -2.84 -7.64 -1.54
N ALA A 80 -2.91 -7.31 -2.82
CA ALA A 80 -1.92 -7.75 -3.80
C ALA A 80 -0.52 -7.25 -3.45
N PHE A 81 -0.41 -5.99 -3.00
CA PHE A 81 0.86 -5.43 -2.56
C PHE A 81 1.42 -6.20 -1.36
N CYS A 82 0.59 -6.51 -0.37
CA CYS A 82 0.99 -7.29 0.80
C CYS A 82 1.46 -8.69 0.42
N ILE A 83 0.73 -9.34 -0.49
CA ILE A 83 1.12 -10.68 -0.96
C ILE A 83 2.47 -10.61 -1.66
N SER A 84 2.67 -9.62 -2.52
CA SER A 84 3.94 -9.44 -3.23
C SER A 84 5.09 -9.20 -2.27
N THR A 85 4.88 -8.36 -1.26
CA THR A 85 5.90 -8.08 -0.24
C THR A 85 6.18 -9.30 0.62
N LEU A 86 5.16 -10.06 0.97
CA LEU A 86 5.33 -11.30 1.73
C LEU A 86 6.12 -12.34 0.93
N LEU A 87 5.83 -12.48 -0.36
CA LEU A 87 6.59 -13.38 -1.23
C LEU A 87 8.06 -12.98 -1.29
N LEU A 88 8.34 -11.68 -1.34
CA LEU A 88 9.72 -11.19 -1.27
C LEU A 88 10.40 -11.65 0.01
N LEU A 89 9.72 -11.51 1.16
CA LEU A 89 10.28 -11.93 2.44
C LEU A 89 10.56 -13.44 2.50
N LEU A 90 9.70 -14.23 1.86
CA LEU A 90 9.82 -15.69 1.92
C LEU A 90 10.82 -16.25 0.92
N THR A 91 11.12 -15.51 -0.15
CA THR A 91 11.93 -16.04 -1.26
C THR A 91 13.30 -15.40 -1.39
N ASP A 92 13.51 -14.20 -0.84
CA ASP A 92 14.77 -13.50 -0.96
C ASP A 92 15.68 -13.83 0.21
N ASN A 93 16.71 -14.63 -0.06
CA ASN A 93 17.67 -15.06 0.96
C ASN A 93 18.71 -13.97 1.29
N ALA A 94 18.82 -12.95 0.45
CA ALA A 94 19.81 -11.88 0.64
C ALA A 94 19.27 -10.71 1.47
N ILE A 95 17.98 -10.71 1.79
CA ILE A 95 17.36 -9.61 2.53
C ILE A 95 17.96 -9.49 3.92
N THR A 96 18.31 -8.27 4.32
CA THR A 96 18.89 -8.00 5.63
C THR A 96 17.79 -7.83 6.68
N ASN A 97 18.21 -7.75 7.96
CA ASN A 97 17.26 -7.47 9.04
C ASN A 97 16.56 -6.13 8.85
N TRP A 98 17.24 -5.12 8.31
CA TRP A 98 16.62 -3.83 7.98
C TRP A 98 15.55 -3.99 6.89
N GLY A 99 15.86 -4.78 5.86
CA GLY A 99 14.90 -5.07 4.81
C GLY A 99 13.69 -5.84 5.32
N ILE A 100 13.89 -6.81 6.19
CA ILE A 100 12.81 -7.57 6.83
C ILE A 100 11.94 -6.63 7.68
N ALA A 101 12.57 -5.80 8.50
CA ALA A 101 11.84 -4.87 9.37
C ALA A 101 10.99 -3.89 8.57
N PHE A 102 11.56 -3.31 7.51
CA PHE A 102 10.82 -2.39 6.64
C PHE A 102 9.64 -3.10 5.96
N SER A 103 9.89 -4.25 5.36
CA SER A 103 8.86 -4.98 4.63
C SER A 103 7.74 -5.46 5.55
N ALA A 104 8.08 -5.97 6.73
CA ALA A 104 7.09 -6.38 7.72
C ALA A 104 6.26 -5.18 8.20
N GLY A 105 6.91 -4.05 8.44
CA GLY A 105 6.21 -2.82 8.82
C GLY A 105 5.21 -2.37 7.75
N GLU A 106 5.62 -2.43 6.48
CA GLU A 106 4.74 -2.12 5.35
C GLU A 106 3.52 -3.04 5.33
N ILE A 107 3.73 -4.33 5.49
CA ILE A 107 2.63 -5.30 5.51
C ILE A 107 1.66 -4.99 6.64
N ILE A 108 2.15 -4.72 7.84
CA ILE A 108 1.31 -4.41 9.00
C ILE A 108 0.48 -3.16 8.73
N VAL A 109 1.10 -2.09 8.25
CA VAL A 109 0.41 -0.82 7.98
C VAL A 109 -0.66 -1.03 6.90
N VAL A 110 -0.30 -1.66 5.79
CA VAL A 110 -1.21 -1.84 4.67
C VAL A 110 -2.36 -2.78 5.04
N MET A 111 -2.10 -3.86 5.79
CA MET A 111 -3.17 -4.76 6.24
C MET A 111 -4.12 -4.07 7.22
N THR A 112 -3.62 -3.18 8.05
CA THR A 112 -4.47 -2.35 8.91
C THR A 112 -5.41 -1.50 8.07
N LEU A 113 -4.88 -0.87 7.02
CA LEU A 113 -5.70 -0.11 6.08
C LEU A 113 -6.75 -0.99 5.40
N VAL A 114 -6.36 -2.19 4.97
CA VAL A 114 -7.30 -3.12 4.34
C VAL A 114 -8.45 -3.46 5.27
N VAL A 115 -8.17 -3.72 6.54
CA VAL A 115 -9.23 -4.02 7.51
C VAL A 115 -10.18 -2.84 7.68
N VAL A 116 -9.63 -1.63 7.82
CA VAL A 116 -10.44 -0.42 7.98
C VAL A 116 -11.26 -0.17 6.70
N GLU A 117 -10.65 -0.31 5.55
CA GLU A 117 -11.33 -0.15 4.26
C GLU A 117 -12.43 -1.18 4.05
N TRP A 118 -12.20 -2.42 4.46
CA TRP A 118 -13.20 -3.47 4.38
C TRP A 118 -14.43 -3.15 5.24
N LYS A 119 -14.19 -2.67 6.47
CA LYS A 119 -15.28 -2.24 7.35
C LYS A 119 -16.07 -1.07 6.73
N ALA A 120 -15.38 -0.10 6.16
CA ALA A 120 -16.02 1.02 5.49
C ALA A 120 -16.81 0.56 4.28
N TYR A 121 -16.24 -0.34 3.47
CA TYR A 121 -16.91 -0.90 2.30
C TYR A 121 -18.20 -1.63 2.69
N ARG A 122 -18.15 -2.45 3.73
CA ARG A 122 -19.32 -3.19 4.19
C ARG A 122 -20.40 -2.29 4.75
N SER A 123 -20.05 -1.12 5.26
CA SER A 123 -21.02 -0.17 5.79
C SER A 123 -21.73 0.62 4.70
N LEU A 124 -21.19 0.60 3.47
CA LEU A 124 -21.81 1.28 2.33
C LEU A 124 -22.88 0.38 1.74
N HIS A 125 -24.09 0.85 1.78
CA HIS A 125 -25.19 0.20 1.11
C HIS A 125 -25.35 0.76 -0.30
N ASN A 126 -25.88 -0.03 -1.14
CA ASN A 126 -26.02 0.26 -2.57
C ASN A 126 -26.44 1.68 -2.89
#